data_e7e0ba47fa06942a943d00a70a88791c
#
_entry.id   e7e0ba47fa06942a943d00a70a88791c
#
_cell.length_a   1.000
_cell.length_b   1.000
_cell.length_c   1.000
_cell.angle_alpha   90.00
_cell.angle_beta   90.00
_cell.angle_gamma   90.00
#
_symmetry.space_group_name_H-M   'P 1'
#
loop_
_entity.id
_entity.type
_entity.pdbx_description
1 polymer ?
#
loop_
_entity_poly.entity_id
_entity_poly.type
_entity_poly.pdbx_seq_one_letter_code
_entity_poly.pdbx_strand_id
1 'polypeptide(L)'
;MKRLLLAAVALALTTTINAQSRQKERRSMEINVGTYNVWGNRQRNTLVNKEKKAPKERLWENSRDIVAQMIIDADWDIFGVQEGGNLVREELPKLVKEKGGKYKWWFQRPDPSISDKEDTKNLANGMVWRSDRFKVTNKQVYWLSPTPDTPSKAWNEKIRHWRFVMSANAKDKKRGLEFIFMVTHCPLTKSVNEKCAKLIVEREKTMNPKDKVVIFVGDMNSRLDSPYTQIIRTRFTDTRDIAKSKSEISGTMNGAEVRATPKDYTIDYIYVRGSELNYEVHRHDVLTNRYQVGE
;
A
#
# COMPACT_ATOMS: atom_id res chain seq x y z
N MET A 1 -17.92 -22.18 -13.63
CA MET A 1 -17.09 -20.95 -13.73
C MET A 1 -16.94 -20.33 -12.34
N LYS A 2 -15.77 -20.43 -11.75
CA LYS A 2 -15.50 -19.81 -10.43
C LYS A 2 -14.99 -18.39 -10.67
N ARG A 3 -15.64 -17.43 -10.02
CA ARG A 3 -15.30 -16.00 -10.10
C ARG A 3 -14.39 -15.64 -8.91
N LEU A 4 -13.30 -14.96 -9.19
CA LEU A 4 -12.41 -14.43 -8.16
C LEU A 4 -12.80 -12.98 -7.89
N LEU A 5 -13.02 -12.64 -6.62
CA LEU A 5 -13.19 -11.25 -6.18
C LEU A 5 -11.86 -10.78 -5.60
N LEU A 6 -11.25 -9.81 -6.25
CA LEU A 6 -10.08 -9.12 -5.73
C LEU A 6 -10.56 -7.76 -5.21
N ALA A 7 -10.38 -7.52 -3.92
CA ALA A 7 -10.68 -6.23 -3.32
C ALA A 7 -9.39 -5.41 -3.27
N ALA A 8 -9.45 -4.20 -3.78
CA ALA A 8 -8.39 -3.21 -3.67
C ALA A 8 -8.98 -1.89 -3.22
N VAL A 9 -8.24 -1.10 -2.48
CA VAL A 9 -8.65 0.25 -2.07
C VAL A 9 -8.11 1.24 -3.08
N ALA A 10 -9.00 1.97 -3.74
CA ALA A 10 -8.66 3.05 -4.65
C ALA A 10 -9.16 4.38 -4.09
N LEU A 11 -8.33 5.39 -4.16
CA LEU A 11 -8.65 6.75 -3.74
C LEU A 11 -8.35 7.73 -4.88
N ALA A 12 -9.34 8.55 -5.24
CA ALA A 12 -9.11 9.76 -6.00
C ALA A 12 -8.87 10.92 -5.02
N LEU A 13 -7.65 11.43 -4.98
CA LEU A 13 -7.27 12.56 -4.15
C LEU A 13 -7.14 13.79 -5.06
N THR A 14 -8.07 14.72 -4.97
CA THR A 14 -7.87 16.03 -5.58
C THR A 14 -7.33 16.96 -4.52
N THR A 15 -6.04 17.24 -4.59
CA THR A 15 -5.43 18.25 -3.74
C THR A 15 -5.48 19.59 -4.45
N THR A 16 -6.37 20.47 -4.01
CA THR A 16 -6.32 21.89 -4.41
C THR A 16 -5.26 22.57 -3.57
N ILE A 17 -4.12 22.84 -4.19
CA ILE A 17 -2.97 23.43 -3.52
C ILE A 17 -2.99 24.92 -3.72
N ASN A 18 -3.26 25.64 -2.64
CA ASN A 18 -3.12 27.11 -2.59
C ASN A 18 -1.77 27.47 -1.97
N ALA A 19 -0.79 27.79 -2.79
CA ALA A 19 0.41 28.46 -2.32
C ALA A 19 0.10 29.95 -2.18
N GLN A 20 0.02 30.47 -0.95
CA GLN A 20 -0.05 31.91 -0.69
C GLN A 20 1.29 32.55 -1.03
N SER A 21 1.46 33.07 -2.24
CA SER A 21 2.26 34.25 -2.56
C SER A 21 2.00 34.71 -4.00
N ARG A 22 1.56 35.93 -4.15
CA ARG A 22 1.49 36.78 -5.36
C ARG A 22 1.21 36.08 -6.70
N GLN A 23 -0.02 36.23 -7.21
CA GLN A 23 -0.41 36.12 -8.64
C GLN A 23 0.20 35.00 -9.50
N LYS A 24 0.54 33.82 -8.92
CA LYS A 24 0.71 32.61 -9.70
C LYS A 24 -0.61 31.87 -9.72
N GLU A 25 -1.05 31.46 -10.91
CA GLU A 25 -2.16 30.52 -11.09
C GLU A 25 -2.11 29.45 -9.98
N ARG A 26 -3.24 29.24 -9.29
CA ARG A 26 -3.38 28.19 -8.27
C ARG A 26 -3.09 26.85 -8.92
N ARG A 27 -1.93 26.27 -8.66
CA ARG A 27 -1.59 24.95 -9.19
C ARG A 27 -2.34 23.92 -8.38
N SER A 28 -3.14 23.12 -9.06
CA SER A 28 -3.81 21.96 -8.46
C SER A 28 -3.44 20.71 -9.23
N MET A 29 -3.49 19.56 -8.56
CA MET A 29 -3.38 18.26 -9.21
C MET A 29 -4.38 17.30 -8.58
N GLU A 30 -4.94 16.46 -9.41
CA GLU A 30 -5.75 15.32 -9.01
C GLU A 30 -4.90 14.06 -9.11
N ILE A 31 -4.98 13.19 -8.11
CA ILE A 31 -4.22 11.94 -8.07
C ILE A 31 -5.08 10.77 -7.62
N ASN A 32 -4.92 9.65 -8.30
CA ASN A 32 -5.44 8.36 -7.90
C ASN A 32 -4.41 7.61 -7.08
N VAL A 33 -4.76 7.27 -5.84
CA VAL A 33 -3.88 6.57 -4.90
C VAL A 33 -4.45 5.22 -4.56
N GLY A 34 -3.59 4.20 -4.49
CA GLY A 34 -4.01 2.85 -4.12
C GLY A 34 -3.12 2.18 -3.09
N THR A 35 -3.64 1.12 -2.52
CA THR A 35 -2.88 0.11 -1.77
C THR A 35 -3.42 -1.27 -2.07
N TYR A 36 -2.54 -2.26 -2.21
CA TYR A 36 -2.94 -3.60 -2.59
C TYR A 36 -2.02 -4.66 -2.01
N ASN A 37 -2.52 -5.42 -1.05
CA ASN A 37 -1.88 -6.65 -0.63
C ASN A 37 -2.17 -7.73 -1.70
N VAL A 38 -1.16 -8.06 -2.51
CA VAL A 38 -1.29 -9.01 -3.62
C VAL A 38 -1.30 -10.46 -3.15
N TRP A 39 -1.09 -10.66 -1.84
CA TRP A 39 -1.00 -11.99 -1.24
C TRP A 39 -0.08 -12.93 -2.03
N GLY A 40 1.09 -12.47 -2.43
CA GLY A 40 2.03 -13.14 -3.35
C GLY A 40 2.74 -14.35 -2.78
N ASN A 41 2.42 -14.77 -1.55
CA ASN A 41 2.98 -15.96 -0.90
C ASN A 41 2.38 -17.27 -1.46
N ARG A 42 1.55 -17.20 -2.49
CA ARG A 42 0.87 -18.34 -3.11
C ARG A 42 1.65 -19.00 -4.22
N GLN A 43 2.95 -18.90 -4.12
CA GLN A 43 3.84 -19.56 -5.04
C GLN A 43 3.83 -21.05 -4.77
N ARG A 44 3.34 -21.82 -5.76
CA ARG A 44 3.44 -23.28 -5.81
C ARG A 44 2.90 -24.00 -4.57
N ASN A 45 1.66 -24.44 -4.58
CA ASN A 45 1.12 -25.48 -3.66
C ASN A 45 1.54 -25.37 -2.19
N THR A 46 1.95 -24.20 -1.72
CA THR A 46 2.31 -24.00 -0.33
C THR A 46 1.04 -24.09 0.51
N LEU A 47 1.02 -25.02 1.39
CA LEU A 47 -0.01 -25.20 2.42
C LEU A 47 -0.25 -23.87 3.12
N VAL A 48 -1.40 -23.25 2.92
CA VAL A 48 -1.84 -22.06 3.66
C VAL A 48 -2.00 -22.41 5.14
N ASN A 49 -2.32 -23.65 5.42
CA ASN A 49 -2.19 -24.37 6.70
C ASN A 49 -1.85 -25.80 6.33
N LYS A 50 -1.24 -26.55 7.23
CA LYS A 50 -0.84 -27.96 7.01
C LYS A 50 -1.94 -28.86 6.43
N GLU A 51 -3.19 -28.38 6.39
CA GLU A 51 -4.39 -29.14 6.01
C GLU A 51 -5.19 -28.58 4.83
N LYS A 52 -4.96 -27.34 4.37
CA LYS A 52 -5.73 -26.74 3.27
C LYS A 52 -4.82 -26.19 2.18
N LYS A 53 -4.79 -26.87 1.03
CA LYS A 53 -4.18 -26.31 -0.19
C LYS A 53 -4.94 -25.05 -0.64
N ALA A 54 -4.22 -24.03 -1.07
CA ALA A 54 -4.86 -22.89 -1.71
C ALA A 54 -5.66 -23.39 -2.94
N PRO A 55 -6.87 -22.87 -3.18
CA PRO A 55 -7.58 -23.16 -4.42
C PRO A 55 -6.68 -22.87 -5.62
N LYS A 56 -6.74 -23.71 -6.66
CA LYS A 56 -5.91 -23.56 -7.88
C LYS A 56 -6.00 -22.15 -8.46
N GLU A 57 -7.18 -21.57 -8.45
CA GLU A 57 -7.46 -20.25 -8.99
C GLU A 57 -6.73 -19.12 -8.23
N ARG A 58 -6.23 -19.42 -7.04
CA ARG A 58 -5.48 -18.48 -6.19
C ARG A 58 -3.97 -18.63 -6.31
N LEU A 59 -3.46 -19.61 -7.02
CA LEU A 59 -2.04 -19.73 -7.28
C LEU A 59 -1.58 -18.54 -8.12
N TRP A 60 -0.37 -18.06 -7.88
CA TRP A 60 0.16 -16.90 -8.61
C TRP A 60 0.11 -17.11 -10.12
N GLU A 61 0.52 -18.27 -10.59
CA GLU A 61 0.49 -18.66 -12.00
C GLU A 61 -0.89 -18.52 -12.67
N ASN A 62 -1.98 -18.69 -11.90
CA ASN A 62 -3.36 -18.60 -12.40
C ASN A 62 -4.00 -17.23 -12.16
N SER A 63 -3.47 -16.42 -11.24
CA SER A 63 -4.04 -15.13 -10.85
C SER A 63 -3.24 -13.91 -11.32
N ARG A 64 -1.99 -14.08 -11.74
CA ARG A 64 -1.06 -12.99 -12.09
C ARG A 64 -1.59 -12.03 -13.15
N ASP A 65 -2.22 -12.57 -14.20
CA ASP A 65 -2.80 -11.75 -15.28
C ASP A 65 -3.98 -10.92 -14.81
N ILE A 66 -4.78 -11.48 -13.89
CA ILE A 66 -5.89 -10.78 -13.24
C ILE A 66 -5.36 -9.67 -12.34
N VAL A 67 -4.32 -9.94 -11.54
CA VAL A 67 -3.67 -8.94 -10.68
C VAL A 67 -3.12 -7.79 -11.52
N ALA A 68 -2.48 -8.10 -12.65
CA ALA A 68 -1.98 -7.09 -13.58
C ALA A 68 -3.13 -6.28 -14.20
N GLN A 69 -4.21 -6.95 -14.64
CA GLN A 69 -5.37 -6.29 -15.22
C GLN A 69 -6.07 -5.38 -14.21
N MET A 70 -6.22 -5.83 -12.96
CA MET A 70 -6.81 -5.02 -11.90
C MET A 70 -6.01 -3.73 -11.64
N ILE A 71 -4.67 -3.78 -11.71
CA ILE A 71 -3.84 -2.57 -11.59
C ILE A 71 -4.09 -1.61 -12.75
N ILE A 72 -4.27 -2.12 -13.97
CA ILE A 72 -4.59 -1.31 -15.14
C ILE A 72 -5.98 -0.67 -14.98
N ASP A 73 -6.97 -1.45 -14.58
CA ASP A 73 -8.36 -0.99 -14.44
C ASP A 73 -8.52 0.01 -13.29
N ALA A 74 -7.75 -0.14 -12.23
CA ALA A 74 -7.74 0.78 -11.10
C ALA A 74 -7.15 2.15 -11.45
N ASP A 75 -6.35 2.24 -12.49
CA ASP A 75 -5.75 3.46 -13.03
C ASP A 75 -5.05 4.34 -11.98
N TRP A 76 -4.40 3.70 -11.00
CA TRP A 76 -3.69 4.43 -9.96
C TRP A 76 -2.49 5.19 -10.50
N ASP A 77 -2.28 6.39 -10.01
CA ASP A 77 -1.10 7.19 -10.33
C ASP A 77 0.12 6.80 -9.49
N ILE A 78 -0.16 6.48 -8.22
CA ILE A 78 0.84 6.00 -7.25
C ILE A 78 0.15 5.06 -6.25
N PHE A 79 0.80 3.94 -5.93
CA PHE A 79 0.21 2.95 -5.01
C PHE A 79 1.25 2.13 -4.27
N GLY A 80 0.81 1.54 -3.16
CA GLY A 80 1.57 0.58 -2.36
C GLY A 80 1.20 -0.86 -2.72
N VAL A 81 2.19 -1.74 -2.74
CA VAL A 81 2.01 -3.20 -2.87
C VAL A 81 2.54 -3.86 -1.61
N GLN A 82 1.80 -4.81 -1.05
CA GLN A 82 2.24 -5.63 0.07
C GLN A 82 2.31 -7.11 -0.37
N GLU A 83 3.12 -7.88 0.33
CA GLU A 83 3.34 -9.31 0.09
C GLU A 83 3.88 -9.66 -1.30
N GLY A 84 4.71 -8.78 -1.86
CA GLY A 84 5.38 -9.04 -3.14
C GLY A 84 6.45 -10.13 -3.04
N GLY A 85 6.06 -11.41 -3.22
CA GLY A 85 7.00 -12.52 -3.33
C GLY A 85 7.94 -12.38 -4.54
N ASN A 86 8.92 -13.27 -4.68
CA ASN A 86 9.92 -13.21 -5.76
C ASN A 86 9.27 -13.22 -7.16
N LEU A 87 8.34 -14.15 -7.43
CA LEU A 87 7.64 -14.19 -8.73
C LEU A 87 6.80 -12.92 -8.97
N VAL A 88 6.14 -12.38 -7.95
CA VAL A 88 5.41 -11.12 -8.08
C VAL A 88 6.36 -9.98 -8.49
N ARG A 89 7.51 -9.87 -7.83
CA ARG A 89 8.49 -8.82 -8.14
C ARG A 89 9.07 -8.95 -9.55
N GLU A 90 9.21 -10.17 -10.02
CA GLU A 90 9.76 -10.46 -11.34
C GLU A 90 8.74 -10.31 -12.47
N GLU A 91 7.53 -10.85 -12.30
CA GLU A 91 6.55 -11.00 -13.37
C GLU A 91 5.55 -9.85 -13.43
N LEU A 92 5.05 -9.37 -12.28
CA LEU A 92 4.01 -8.34 -12.25
C LEU A 92 4.39 -7.05 -12.99
N PRO A 93 5.61 -6.50 -12.83
CA PRO A 93 6.02 -5.33 -13.62
C PRO A 93 6.00 -5.56 -15.13
N LYS A 94 6.36 -6.77 -15.58
CA LYS A 94 6.35 -7.14 -17.00
C LYS A 94 4.92 -7.24 -17.53
N LEU A 95 4.06 -7.96 -16.83
CA LEU A 95 2.66 -8.13 -17.20
C LEU A 95 1.89 -6.80 -17.25
N VAL A 96 2.10 -5.93 -16.26
CA VAL A 96 1.50 -4.59 -16.26
C VAL A 96 2.01 -3.74 -17.43
N LYS A 97 3.30 -3.85 -17.78
CA LYS A 97 3.88 -3.17 -18.95
C LYS A 97 3.30 -3.71 -20.26
N GLU A 98 3.15 -5.02 -20.41
CA GLU A 98 2.54 -5.68 -21.57
C GLU A 98 1.09 -5.23 -21.78
N LYS A 99 0.37 -4.96 -20.71
CA LYS A 99 -0.99 -4.38 -20.72
C LYS A 99 -1.03 -2.85 -20.90
N GLY A 100 0.11 -2.22 -21.24
CA GLY A 100 0.20 -0.79 -21.53
C GLY A 100 0.47 0.11 -20.31
N GLY A 101 0.65 -0.43 -19.13
CA GLY A 101 0.95 0.32 -17.92
C GLY A 101 2.34 0.98 -17.96
N LYS A 102 2.40 2.29 -17.66
CA LYS A 102 3.64 3.09 -17.67
C LYS A 102 4.15 3.32 -16.25
N TYR A 103 4.41 2.23 -15.52
CA TYR A 103 4.82 2.29 -14.12
C TYR A 103 6.30 2.07 -13.91
N LYS A 104 6.84 2.70 -12.86
CA LYS A 104 8.11 2.35 -12.22
C LYS A 104 7.82 1.70 -10.89
N TRP A 105 8.67 0.74 -10.54
CA TRP A 105 8.54 -0.12 -9.39
C TRP A 105 9.79 0.01 -8.51
N TRP A 106 9.57 0.14 -7.21
CA TRP A 106 10.61 0.02 -6.20
C TRP A 106 10.15 -0.96 -5.16
N PHE A 107 10.71 -2.15 -5.18
CA PHE A 107 10.48 -3.17 -4.17
C PHE A 107 11.59 -3.14 -3.13
N GLN A 108 11.21 -3.28 -1.87
CA GLN A 108 12.10 -3.47 -0.73
C GLN A 108 11.74 -4.78 -0.06
N ARG A 109 12.75 -5.60 0.21
CA ARG A 109 12.60 -6.84 1.00
C ARG A 109 12.77 -6.53 2.48
N PRO A 110 12.04 -7.25 3.36
CA PRO A 110 12.22 -7.13 4.81
C PRO A 110 13.64 -7.41 5.26
N ASP A 111 14.20 -8.53 4.81
CA ASP A 111 15.57 -8.93 5.07
C ASP A 111 16.37 -8.91 3.76
N PRO A 112 17.21 -7.89 3.55
CA PRO A 112 17.99 -7.77 2.32
C PRO A 112 19.16 -8.78 2.25
N SER A 113 19.51 -9.45 3.35
CA SER A 113 20.61 -10.44 3.40
C SER A 113 20.22 -11.80 2.81
N ILE A 114 18.93 -12.10 2.76
CA ILE A 114 18.43 -13.37 2.19
C ILE A 114 18.43 -13.29 0.67
N SER A 115 18.97 -14.31 0.00
CA SER A 115 18.97 -14.39 -1.46
C SER A 115 17.57 -14.58 -2.03
N ASP A 116 17.33 -14.12 -3.27
CA ASP A 116 16.03 -14.29 -3.94
C ASP A 116 15.66 -15.76 -4.17
N LYS A 117 16.64 -16.66 -4.25
CA LYS A 117 16.42 -18.11 -4.42
C LYS A 117 15.86 -18.77 -3.15
N GLU A 118 16.23 -18.24 -1.98
CA GLU A 118 15.81 -18.75 -0.67
C GLU A 118 14.54 -18.07 -0.16
N ASP A 119 14.05 -17.07 -0.87
CA ASP A 119 13.14 -16.04 -0.41
C ASP A 119 11.65 -16.37 -0.59
N THR A 120 11.23 -17.58 -0.29
CA THR A 120 9.79 -17.92 -0.35
C THR A 120 8.95 -17.25 0.76
N LYS A 121 9.58 -16.59 1.74
CA LYS A 121 8.91 -16.02 2.92
C LYS A 121 9.25 -14.55 3.18
N ASN A 122 10.13 -13.95 2.39
CA ASN A 122 10.60 -12.58 2.56
C ASN A 122 9.77 -11.63 1.68
N LEU A 123 8.53 -11.44 2.07
CA LEU A 123 7.52 -10.73 1.29
C LEU A 123 7.80 -9.23 1.25
N ALA A 124 8.22 -8.74 0.08
CA ALA A 124 8.55 -7.35 -0.14
C ALA A 124 7.30 -6.44 -0.08
N ASN A 125 7.53 -5.18 0.30
CA ASN A 125 6.63 -4.11 -0.07
C ASN A 125 7.11 -3.46 -1.37
N GLY A 126 6.17 -2.88 -2.12
CA GLY A 126 6.45 -2.14 -3.34
C GLY A 126 5.86 -0.73 -3.28
N MET A 127 6.61 0.24 -3.76
CA MET A 127 6.13 1.55 -4.11
C MET A 127 6.10 1.65 -5.64
N VAL A 128 4.94 1.96 -6.20
CA VAL A 128 4.71 1.94 -7.64
C VAL A 128 4.10 3.26 -8.07
N TRP A 129 4.60 3.85 -9.16
CA TRP A 129 4.12 5.14 -9.64
C TRP A 129 4.15 5.24 -11.15
N ARG A 130 3.26 6.03 -11.72
CA ARG A 130 3.29 6.39 -13.14
C ARG A 130 4.57 7.14 -13.47
N SER A 131 5.38 6.55 -14.32
CA SER A 131 6.70 7.06 -14.67
C SER A 131 6.67 8.31 -15.54
N ASP A 132 5.61 8.48 -16.31
CA ASP A 132 5.35 9.68 -17.11
C ASP A 132 4.85 10.85 -16.27
N ARG A 133 4.24 10.59 -15.13
CA ARG A 133 3.64 11.59 -14.24
C ARG A 133 4.57 12.03 -13.11
N PHE A 134 5.18 11.10 -12.38
CA PHE A 134 5.96 11.43 -11.19
C PHE A 134 7.46 11.23 -11.34
N LYS A 135 8.21 12.16 -10.74
CA LYS A 135 9.62 11.98 -10.38
C LYS A 135 9.68 11.61 -8.90
N VAL A 136 10.16 10.40 -8.60
CA VAL A 136 10.32 9.91 -7.22
C VAL A 136 11.78 9.99 -6.80
N THR A 137 12.03 10.65 -5.67
CA THR A 137 13.37 10.94 -5.13
C THR A 137 13.38 10.71 -3.62
N ASN A 138 14.53 10.84 -2.98
CA ASN A 138 14.70 10.71 -1.53
C ASN A 138 14.07 9.44 -0.97
N LYS A 139 14.41 8.30 -1.57
CA LYS A 139 13.95 6.99 -1.16
C LYS A 139 14.60 6.58 0.16
N GLN A 140 13.80 6.28 1.15
CA GLN A 140 14.22 5.88 2.48
C GLN A 140 13.46 4.66 2.95
N VAL A 141 14.10 3.85 3.77
CA VAL A 141 13.49 2.70 4.43
C VAL A 141 13.89 2.73 5.89
N TYR A 142 12.93 2.49 6.78
CA TYR A 142 13.24 2.24 8.19
C TYR A 142 12.43 1.04 8.69
N TRP A 143 13.07 0.24 9.55
CA TRP A 143 12.47 -0.98 10.09
C TRP A 143 11.59 -0.67 11.30
N LEU A 144 10.48 -1.36 11.41
CA LEU A 144 9.56 -1.28 12.54
C LEU A 144 10.10 -2.14 13.68
N SER A 145 11.17 -1.66 14.32
CA SER A 145 12.00 -2.37 15.29
C SER A 145 12.64 -1.41 16.29
N PRO A 146 13.30 -1.91 17.34
CA PRO A 146 14.11 -1.08 18.25
C PRO A 146 15.30 -0.37 17.57
N THR A 147 15.76 -0.89 16.43
CA THR A 147 16.88 -0.35 15.64
C THR A 147 16.40 0.00 14.23
N PRO A 148 15.61 1.08 14.08
CA PRO A 148 14.89 1.34 12.83
C PRO A 148 15.80 1.67 11.64
N ASP A 149 17.02 2.13 11.86
CA ASP A 149 17.95 2.53 10.80
C ASP A 149 18.76 1.36 10.23
N THR A 150 18.62 0.17 10.81
CA THR A 150 19.26 -1.06 10.35
C THR A 150 18.23 -2.16 10.13
N PRO A 151 18.42 -3.04 9.11
CA PRO A 151 17.56 -4.19 8.90
C PRO A 151 17.48 -5.04 10.16
N SER A 152 16.27 -5.15 10.73
CA SER A 152 16.09 -5.84 12.00
C SER A 152 14.66 -6.30 12.24
N LYS A 153 14.52 -7.27 13.17
CA LYS A 153 13.22 -7.78 13.59
C LYS A 153 12.51 -6.79 14.50
N ALA A 154 11.19 -6.82 14.47
CA ALA A 154 10.35 -6.13 15.44
C ALA A 154 10.62 -6.62 16.88
N TRP A 155 10.11 -5.86 17.86
CA TRP A 155 10.34 -6.06 19.33
C TRP A 155 10.05 -7.47 19.88
N ASN A 156 9.55 -8.39 19.08
CA ASN A 156 9.27 -9.76 19.49
C ASN A 156 9.98 -10.72 18.55
N GLU A 157 10.93 -11.50 19.07
CA GLU A 157 11.70 -12.48 18.30
C GLU A 157 10.85 -13.60 17.68
N LYS A 158 9.65 -13.86 18.24
CA LYS A 158 8.69 -14.81 17.66
C LYS A 158 8.06 -14.31 16.35
N ILE A 159 8.19 -13.04 16.04
CA ILE A 159 7.75 -12.47 14.77
C ILE A 159 8.68 -12.95 13.66
N ARG A 160 8.14 -13.75 12.75
CA ARG A 160 8.91 -14.36 11.67
C ARG A 160 9.27 -13.36 10.57
N HIS A 161 8.46 -12.31 10.38
CA HIS A 161 8.60 -11.35 9.29
C HIS A 161 9.06 -10.01 9.83
N TRP A 162 10.14 -9.51 9.29
CA TRP A 162 10.57 -8.14 9.54
C TRP A 162 9.58 -7.19 8.85
N ARG A 163 9.33 -6.06 9.47
CA ARG A 163 8.42 -5.05 8.96
C ARG A 163 9.13 -3.71 8.89
N PHE A 164 8.77 -2.92 7.90
CA PHE A 164 9.42 -1.66 7.61
C PHE A 164 8.46 -0.70 6.93
N VAL A 165 8.84 0.57 6.87
CA VAL A 165 8.18 1.60 6.09
C VAL A 165 9.13 2.04 4.98
N MET A 166 8.60 2.14 3.77
CA MET A 166 9.22 2.81 2.64
C MET A 166 8.70 4.23 2.58
N SER A 167 9.56 5.19 2.32
CA SER A 167 9.19 6.60 2.15
C SER A 167 9.94 7.20 0.97
N ALA A 168 9.29 8.07 0.21
CA ALA A 168 9.92 8.82 -0.86
C ALA A 168 9.17 10.11 -1.17
N ASN A 169 9.86 11.10 -1.74
CA ASN A 169 9.23 12.28 -2.28
C ASN A 169 8.72 12.00 -3.70
N ALA A 170 7.45 12.24 -3.94
CA ALA A 170 6.82 12.15 -5.26
C ALA A 170 6.49 13.56 -5.77
N LYS A 171 7.13 13.98 -6.85
CA LYS A 171 6.91 15.28 -7.49
C LYS A 171 6.23 15.11 -8.83
N ASP A 172 5.06 15.74 -9.00
CA ASP A 172 4.37 15.81 -10.29
C ASP A 172 5.23 16.61 -11.28
N LYS A 173 5.55 15.98 -12.42
CA LYS A 173 6.45 16.56 -13.44
C LYS A 173 5.85 17.76 -14.14
N LYS A 174 4.52 17.77 -14.29
CA LYS A 174 3.79 18.81 -15.02
C LYS A 174 3.44 20.00 -14.12
N ARG A 175 2.98 19.74 -12.91
CA ARG A 175 2.52 20.76 -11.98
C ARG A 175 3.59 21.22 -10.99
N GLY A 176 4.63 20.38 -10.78
CA GLY A 176 5.74 20.68 -9.88
C GLY A 176 5.39 20.53 -8.39
N LEU A 177 4.20 20.05 -8.06
CA LEU A 177 3.75 19.80 -6.71
C LEU A 177 4.40 18.54 -6.16
N GLU A 178 4.76 18.55 -4.89
CA GLU A 178 5.48 17.45 -4.24
C GLU A 178 4.79 17.03 -2.94
N PHE A 179 4.74 15.74 -2.70
CA PHE A 179 4.27 15.14 -1.46
C PHE A 179 5.18 13.98 -1.06
N ILE A 180 5.10 13.54 0.19
CA ILE A 180 5.76 12.34 0.67
C ILE A 180 4.79 11.16 0.51
N PHE A 181 5.26 10.08 -0.10
CA PHE A 181 4.49 8.84 -0.20
C PHE A 181 5.13 7.77 0.68
N MET A 182 4.34 7.15 1.54
CA MET A 182 4.78 6.12 2.47
C MET A 182 4.01 4.83 2.26
N VAL A 183 4.71 3.69 2.33
CA VAL A 183 4.14 2.34 2.17
C VAL A 183 4.61 1.45 3.30
N THR A 184 3.70 0.69 3.90
CA THR A 184 4.04 -0.31 4.92
C THR A 184 3.18 -1.57 4.81
N HIS A 185 3.60 -2.59 5.54
CA HIS A 185 2.82 -3.76 5.94
C HIS A 185 3.15 -4.09 7.38
N CYS A 186 2.21 -3.87 8.27
CA CYS A 186 2.41 -4.03 9.72
C CYS A 186 2.34 -5.49 10.19
N PRO A 187 2.90 -5.82 11.36
CA PRO A 187 2.79 -7.17 11.92
C PRO A 187 1.38 -7.47 12.42
N LEU A 188 1.01 -8.77 12.47
CA LEU A 188 -0.27 -9.24 13.03
C LEU A 188 -0.34 -9.16 14.56
N THR A 189 0.80 -9.07 15.24
CA THR A 189 0.86 -9.15 16.70
C THR A 189 0.47 -7.82 17.34
N LYS A 190 -0.67 -7.75 17.99
CA LYS A 190 -1.25 -6.53 18.58
C LYS A 190 -0.28 -5.70 19.43
N SER A 191 0.42 -6.33 20.39
CA SER A 191 1.36 -5.64 21.27
C SER A 191 2.57 -5.01 20.56
N VAL A 192 2.94 -5.55 19.39
CA VAL A 192 3.99 -5.01 18.55
C VAL A 192 3.45 -3.91 17.64
N ASN A 193 2.21 -4.05 17.19
CA ASN A 193 1.57 -3.04 16.33
C ASN A 193 1.51 -1.66 17.00
N GLU A 194 1.21 -1.59 18.29
CA GLU A 194 1.21 -0.32 19.01
C GLU A 194 2.60 0.36 19.01
N LYS A 195 3.67 -0.44 19.20
CA LYS A 195 5.05 0.07 19.12
C LYS A 195 5.38 0.54 17.71
N CYS A 196 4.93 -0.19 16.70
CA CYS A 196 5.06 0.20 15.30
C CYS A 196 4.35 1.53 15.01
N ALA A 197 3.11 1.69 15.49
CA ALA A 197 2.36 2.93 15.31
C ALA A 197 3.06 4.14 15.94
N LYS A 198 3.53 4.01 17.18
CA LYS A 198 4.30 5.06 17.87
C LYS A 198 5.54 5.44 17.09
N LEU A 199 6.31 4.46 16.62
CA LEU A 199 7.52 4.68 15.82
C LEU A 199 7.19 5.39 14.49
N ILE A 200 6.13 4.98 13.79
CA ILE A 200 5.71 5.62 12.54
C ILE A 200 5.38 7.09 12.76
N VAL A 201 4.59 7.39 13.78
CA VAL A 201 4.20 8.77 14.14
C VAL A 201 5.41 9.63 14.49
N GLU A 202 6.36 9.08 15.26
CA GLU A 202 7.57 9.78 15.68
C GLU A 202 8.53 10.01 14.50
N ARG A 203 8.75 8.98 13.69
CA ARG A 203 9.60 9.08 12.50
C ARG A 203 9.04 10.06 11.47
N GLU A 204 7.74 10.08 11.25
CA GLU A 204 7.15 11.06 10.33
C GLU A 204 7.40 12.48 10.80
N LYS A 205 7.25 12.79 12.10
CA LYS A 205 7.56 14.11 12.65
C LYS A 205 9.00 14.55 12.37
N THR A 206 9.95 13.62 12.54
CA THR A 206 11.38 13.89 12.32
C THR A 206 11.73 14.03 10.84
N MET A 207 11.16 13.17 9.99
CA MET A 207 11.45 13.15 8.56
C MET A 207 10.74 14.26 7.78
N ASN A 208 9.69 14.84 8.34
CA ASN A 208 8.85 15.85 7.71
C ASN A 208 8.74 17.15 8.51
N PRO A 209 9.87 17.84 8.83
CA PRO A 209 9.85 19.06 9.65
C PRO A 209 9.16 20.23 8.96
N LYS A 210 8.98 20.20 7.65
CA LYS A 210 8.29 21.22 6.85
C LYS A 210 6.79 20.99 6.72
N ASP A 211 6.26 19.97 7.36
CA ASP A 211 4.85 19.60 7.34
C ASP A 211 4.26 19.42 5.93
N LYS A 212 5.08 18.88 5.00
CA LYS A 212 4.63 18.52 3.66
C LYS A 212 3.45 17.55 3.73
N VAL A 213 2.63 17.57 2.70
CA VAL A 213 1.58 16.54 2.56
C VAL A 213 2.22 15.16 2.51
N VAL A 214 1.74 14.27 3.34
CA VAL A 214 2.09 12.85 3.36
C VAL A 214 0.87 12.04 3.01
N ILE A 215 1.05 11.09 2.10
CA ILE A 215 0.08 10.04 1.81
C ILE A 215 0.71 8.74 2.27
N PHE A 216 0.06 8.08 3.22
CA PHE A 216 0.55 6.86 3.86
C PHE A 216 -0.41 5.71 3.61
N VAL A 217 0.06 4.65 2.97
CA VAL A 217 -0.77 3.52 2.53
C VAL A 217 -0.21 2.19 3.02
N GLY A 218 -1.09 1.19 3.12
CA GLY A 218 -0.65 -0.17 3.36
C GLY A 218 -1.63 -1.04 4.12
N ASP A 219 -1.25 -2.30 4.28
CA ASP A 219 -1.89 -3.27 5.15
C ASP A 219 -1.39 -3.06 6.59
N MET A 220 -2.26 -2.52 7.43
CA MET A 220 -1.92 -2.22 8.83
C MET A 220 -2.15 -3.42 9.76
N ASN A 221 -2.73 -4.51 9.25
CA ASN A 221 -3.10 -5.70 10.05
C ASN A 221 -3.86 -5.34 11.35
N SER A 222 -4.61 -4.24 11.30
CA SER A 222 -5.25 -3.63 12.46
C SER A 222 -6.61 -3.07 12.08
N ARG A 223 -7.63 -3.35 12.87
CA ARG A 223 -8.98 -2.87 12.66
C ARG A 223 -9.13 -1.40 13.05
N LEU A 224 -10.25 -0.79 12.65
CA LEU A 224 -10.57 0.61 12.91
C LEU A 224 -10.53 1.00 14.40
N ASP A 225 -10.94 0.11 15.28
CA ASP A 225 -11.03 0.30 16.74
C ASP A 225 -9.75 -0.12 17.49
N SER A 226 -8.72 -0.57 16.78
CA SER A 226 -7.50 -1.06 17.40
C SER A 226 -6.66 0.08 17.99
N PRO A 227 -5.87 -0.19 19.06
CA PRO A 227 -4.93 0.80 19.60
C PRO A 227 -3.93 1.32 18.58
N TYR A 228 -3.49 0.48 17.64
CA TYR A 228 -2.64 0.90 16.51
C TYR A 228 -3.31 2.02 15.72
N THR A 229 -4.54 1.80 15.27
CA THR A 229 -5.27 2.76 14.45
C THR A 229 -5.51 4.06 15.20
N GLN A 230 -5.84 4.00 16.49
CA GLN A 230 -5.99 5.18 17.33
C GLN A 230 -4.68 5.99 17.44
N ILE A 231 -3.53 5.32 17.60
CA ILE A 231 -2.22 5.99 17.64
C ILE A 231 -1.90 6.65 16.30
N ILE A 232 -2.09 5.94 15.18
CA ILE A 232 -1.87 6.54 13.84
C ILE A 232 -2.75 7.77 13.63
N ARG A 233 -4.01 7.72 14.06
CA ARG A 233 -4.98 8.83 13.94
C ARG A 233 -4.63 10.05 14.78
N THR A 234 -3.71 9.96 15.73
CA THR A 234 -3.20 11.16 16.42
C THR A 234 -2.37 12.06 15.50
N ARG A 235 -1.92 11.53 14.36
CA ARG A 235 -1.05 12.24 13.42
C ARG A 235 -1.58 12.27 11.99
N PHE A 236 -2.29 11.25 11.57
CA PHE A 236 -2.81 11.09 10.22
C PHE A 236 -4.33 11.04 10.22
N THR A 237 -4.93 11.51 9.17
CA THR A 237 -6.37 11.40 8.92
C THR A 237 -6.64 10.24 7.97
N ASP A 238 -7.56 9.35 8.33
CA ASP A 238 -8.06 8.33 7.42
C ASP A 238 -8.85 9.01 6.30
N THR A 239 -8.45 8.77 5.07
CA THR A 239 -9.10 9.38 3.91
C THR A 239 -10.57 9.00 3.78
N ARG A 240 -10.97 7.83 4.32
CA ARG A 240 -12.37 7.42 4.37
C ARG A 240 -13.23 8.35 5.23
N ASP A 241 -12.68 8.92 6.29
CA ASP A 241 -13.46 9.80 7.18
C ASP A 241 -13.79 11.14 6.51
N ILE A 242 -12.89 11.64 5.67
CA ILE A 242 -12.97 12.97 5.06
C ILE A 242 -13.35 12.96 3.57
N ALA A 243 -13.53 11.77 2.99
CA ALA A 243 -13.94 11.66 1.60
C ALA A 243 -15.37 12.19 1.38
N LYS A 244 -15.56 12.99 0.34
CA LYS A 244 -16.88 13.51 -0.07
C LYS A 244 -17.80 12.38 -0.53
N SER A 245 -17.22 11.37 -1.16
CA SER A 245 -17.93 10.17 -1.62
C SER A 245 -17.14 8.92 -1.21
N LYS A 246 -17.84 7.85 -0.90
CA LYS A 246 -17.22 6.57 -0.51
C LYS A 246 -18.11 5.39 -0.87
N SER A 247 -17.49 4.25 -1.18
CA SER A 247 -18.21 3.00 -1.39
C SER A 247 -18.89 2.54 -0.09
N GLU A 248 -20.02 1.87 -0.22
CA GLU A 248 -20.70 1.20 0.91
C GLU A 248 -19.82 0.12 1.52
N ILE A 249 -19.11 -0.64 0.66
CA ILE A 249 -18.16 -1.66 1.07
C ILE A 249 -16.93 -1.00 1.67
N SER A 250 -16.54 -1.45 2.84
CA SER A 250 -15.37 -0.93 3.56
C SER A 250 -14.41 -2.00 4.04
N GLY A 251 -14.85 -3.26 4.15
CA GLY A 251 -13.97 -4.37 4.50
C GLY A 251 -12.97 -4.67 3.39
N THR A 252 -11.70 -4.84 3.73
CA THR A 252 -10.61 -5.08 2.77
C THR A 252 -10.06 -6.50 2.84
N MET A 253 -10.23 -7.19 3.97
CA MET A 253 -9.75 -8.56 4.16
C MET A 253 -10.84 -9.58 3.82
N ASN A 254 -10.94 -10.01 2.58
CA ASN A 254 -11.95 -10.96 2.12
C ASN A 254 -11.44 -12.41 1.91
N GLY A 255 -10.15 -12.66 2.15
CA GLY A 255 -9.55 -13.97 1.88
C GLY A 255 -9.60 -14.39 0.41
N ALA A 256 -9.77 -13.44 -0.51
CA ALA A 256 -10.03 -13.64 -1.93
C ALA A 256 -11.32 -14.45 -2.20
N GLU A 257 -12.34 -14.25 -1.39
CA GLU A 257 -13.68 -14.80 -1.62
C GLU A 257 -14.53 -13.81 -2.41
N VAL A 258 -15.55 -14.34 -3.11
CA VAL A 258 -16.47 -13.54 -3.94
C VAL A 258 -17.54 -12.80 -3.09
N ARG A 259 -17.58 -13.07 -1.81
CA ARG A 259 -18.54 -12.44 -0.88
C ARG A 259 -18.09 -11.04 -0.44
N ALA A 260 -19.03 -10.23 -0.05
CA ALA A 260 -18.73 -8.95 0.60
C ALA A 260 -18.03 -9.19 1.95
N THR A 261 -17.05 -8.34 2.25
CA THR A 261 -16.34 -8.38 3.53
C THR A 261 -17.04 -7.48 4.53
N PRO A 262 -17.29 -7.94 5.76
CA PRO A 262 -17.84 -7.09 6.81
C PRO A 262 -16.99 -5.84 7.04
N LYS A 263 -17.60 -4.74 7.42
CA LYS A 263 -16.95 -3.44 7.62
C LYS A 263 -15.83 -3.47 8.66
N ASP A 264 -15.96 -4.28 9.68
CA ASP A 264 -14.96 -4.44 10.75
C ASP A 264 -13.69 -5.19 10.32
N TYR A 265 -13.69 -5.79 9.13
CA TYR A 265 -12.51 -6.42 8.52
C TYR A 265 -11.68 -5.48 7.65
N THR A 266 -11.79 -4.18 7.87
CA THR A 266 -10.89 -3.20 7.25
C THR A 266 -9.54 -3.25 7.95
N ILE A 267 -8.48 -3.55 7.18
CA ILE A 267 -7.09 -3.61 7.64
C ILE A 267 -6.12 -2.86 6.71
N ASP A 268 -6.57 -2.53 5.50
CA ASP A 268 -5.84 -1.70 4.54
C ASP A 268 -6.36 -0.28 4.60
N TYR A 269 -5.44 0.68 4.64
CA TYR A 269 -5.76 2.09 4.82
C TYR A 269 -4.99 2.98 3.88
N ILE A 270 -5.60 4.12 3.60
CA ILE A 270 -4.95 5.28 3.00
C ILE A 270 -5.14 6.44 3.96
N TYR A 271 -4.06 6.92 4.52
CA TYR A 271 -4.01 8.05 5.41
C TYR A 271 -3.40 9.26 4.72
N VAL A 272 -3.80 10.44 5.16
CA VAL A 272 -3.25 11.72 4.68
C VAL A 272 -2.98 12.64 5.85
N ARG A 273 -1.97 13.48 5.71
CA ARG A 273 -1.68 14.57 6.63
C ARG A 273 -0.81 15.64 5.97
N GLY A 274 -0.59 16.75 6.68
CA GLY A 274 0.26 17.86 6.29
C GLY A 274 -0.54 19.13 6.06
N SER A 275 0.09 20.27 6.28
CA SER A 275 -0.51 21.60 6.16
C SER A 275 0.20 22.50 5.14
N GLU A 276 1.34 22.08 4.60
CA GLU A 276 2.07 22.86 3.57
C GLU A 276 1.19 23.16 2.36
N LEU A 277 0.27 22.25 2.06
CA LEU A 277 -0.63 22.32 0.91
C LEU A 277 -2.05 21.98 1.35
N ASN A 278 -3.05 22.69 0.81
CA ASN A 278 -4.43 22.29 0.98
C ASN A 278 -4.72 21.05 0.13
N TYR A 279 -5.43 20.10 0.68
CA TYR A 279 -5.87 18.91 -0.04
C TYR A 279 -7.35 18.60 0.26
N GLU A 280 -7.97 17.89 -0.65
CA GLU A 280 -9.33 17.44 -0.58
C GLU A 280 -9.41 15.98 -1.03
N VAL A 281 -10.17 15.16 -0.31
CA VAL A 281 -10.43 13.77 -0.69
C VAL A 281 -11.80 13.69 -1.35
N HIS A 282 -11.81 13.52 -2.67
CA HIS A 282 -13.07 13.45 -3.40
C HIS A 282 -13.75 12.10 -3.21
N ARG A 283 -12.99 11.02 -3.24
CA ARG A 283 -13.55 9.68 -3.20
C ARG A 283 -12.64 8.69 -2.47
N HIS A 284 -13.24 7.76 -1.73
CA HIS A 284 -12.57 6.62 -1.11
C HIS A 284 -13.38 5.35 -1.39
N ASP A 285 -12.77 4.39 -2.08
CA ASP A 285 -13.43 3.14 -2.46
C ASP A 285 -12.63 1.90 -2.06
N VAL A 286 -13.36 0.82 -1.86
CA VAL A 286 -12.85 -0.54 -1.94
C VAL A 286 -13.23 -1.10 -3.30
N LEU A 287 -12.26 -1.47 -4.12
CA LEU A 287 -12.52 -2.02 -5.45
C LEU A 287 -13.16 -3.40 -5.33
N THR A 288 -14.27 -3.58 -6.02
CA THR A 288 -15.07 -4.81 -6.02
C THR A 288 -15.18 -5.46 -7.39
N ASN A 289 -14.25 -5.12 -8.28
CA ASN A 289 -14.19 -5.69 -9.61
C ASN A 289 -14.05 -7.21 -9.53
N ARG A 290 -14.75 -7.89 -10.42
CA ARG A 290 -14.73 -9.35 -10.53
C ARG A 290 -14.06 -9.74 -11.84
N TYR A 291 -13.11 -10.63 -11.74
CA TYR A 291 -12.38 -11.15 -12.90
C TYR A 291 -12.63 -12.64 -13.04
N GLN A 292 -12.68 -13.11 -14.27
CA GLN A 292 -12.79 -14.52 -14.57
C GLN A 292 -11.39 -15.10 -14.74
N VAL A 293 -11.09 -16.15 -13.97
CA VAL A 293 -9.87 -16.94 -14.21
C VAL A 293 -10.11 -17.76 -15.47
N GLY A 294 -9.21 -17.69 -16.43
CA GLY A 294 -9.29 -18.50 -17.66
C GLY A 294 -9.35 -20.01 -17.34
N GLU A 295 -9.91 -20.78 -18.28
CA GLU A 295 -9.95 -22.24 -18.23
C GLU A 295 -8.54 -22.85 -18.28
#